data_33dc7e67eaabd19ef0d2fe877cb460d6
#
_entry.id   33dc7e67eaabd19ef0d2fe877cb460d6
#
_cell.length_a   1.000
_cell.length_b   1.000
_cell.length_c   1.000
_cell.angle_alpha   90.00
_cell.angle_beta   90.00
_cell.angle_gamma   90.00
#
_symmetry.space_group_name_H-M   'P 1'
#
loop_
_entity.id
_entity.type
_entity.pdbx_description
1 polymer ?
#
loop_
_entity_poly.entity_id
_entity_poly.type
_entity_poly.pdbx_seq_one_letter_code
_entity_poly.pdbx_strand_id
1 'polypeptide(L)'
;MSEPILQINHLSKTFGSHEVLRDIDFSVNPGDVTSIIGASGSGKSTLLRCINLLETPSSGEILYHGKNIDHIKCGASAYRSHVGMVFQSFNLFNNMSALKNCMIGQTKVLKKSKAEAKASALHYLEKVGMAPYINAKPSQLSGGQKQRVAIARALA
;
A
#
# COMPACT_ATOMS: atom_id res chain seq x y z
N MET A 1 -0.08 -23.88 -13.83
CA MET A 1 -0.19 -23.10 -12.57
C MET A 1 0.16 -21.68 -12.91
N SER A 2 -0.64 -20.70 -12.49
CA SER A 2 -0.34 -19.29 -12.76
C SER A 2 0.89 -18.85 -11.97
N GLU A 3 1.75 -18.05 -12.57
CA GLU A 3 2.93 -17.49 -11.91
C GLU A 3 2.48 -16.56 -10.76
N PRO A 4 3.07 -16.69 -9.55
CA PRO A 4 2.73 -15.83 -8.42
C PRO A 4 2.98 -14.34 -8.74
N ILE A 5 2.08 -13.46 -8.30
CA ILE A 5 2.27 -12.01 -8.42
C ILE A 5 3.33 -11.51 -7.43
N LEU A 6 3.39 -12.14 -6.26
CA LEU A 6 4.35 -11.82 -5.20
C LEU A 6 4.92 -13.13 -4.64
N GLN A 7 6.25 -13.19 -4.50
CA GLN A 7 6.93 -14.27 -3.79
C GLN A 7 7.89 -13.65 -2.76
N ILE A 8 7.95 -14.26 -1.60
CA ILE A 8 8.83 -13.90 -0.51
C ILE A 8 9.63 -15.14 -0.17
N ASN A 9 10.94 -15.04 -0.27
CA ASN A 9 11.87 -16.14 -0.09
C ASN A 9 12.86 -15.80 1.04
N HIS A 10 12.85 -16.59 2.10
CA HIS A 10 13.79 -16.52 3.23
C HIS A 10 13.91 -15.11 3.84
N LEU A 11 12.79 -14.36 3.90
CA LEU A 11 12.79 -12.97 4.33
C LEU A 11 13.02 -12.87 5.84
N SER A 12 14.07 -12.16 6.22
CA SER A 12 14.34 -11.84 7.63
C SER A 12 14.54 -10.34 7.84
N LYS A 13 14.16 -9.84 9.02
CA LYS A 13 14.36 -8.45 9.41
C LYS A 13 14.78 -8.34 10.86
N THR A 14 15.90 -7.66 11.09
CA THR A 14 16.47 -7.38 12.42
C THR A 14 16.57 -5.86 12.62
N PHE A 15 16.24 -5.37 13.81
CA PHE A 15 16.47 -4.00 14.27
C PHE A 15 17.46 -4.03 15.44
N GLY A 16 18.69 -3.59 15.22
CA GLY A 16 19.78 -3.76 16.18
C GLY A 16 20.01 -5.23 16.47
N SER A 17 19.83 -5.66 17.72
CA SER A 17 19.92 -7.07 18.14
C SER A 17 18.57 -7.81 18.13
N HIS A 18 17.47 -7.13 17.83
CA HIS A 18 16.13 -7.72 17.88
C HIS A 18 15.69 -8.20 16.50
N GLU A 19 15.55 -9.52 16.34
CA GLU A 19 15.04 -10.14 15.14
C GLU A 19 13.51 -10.18 15.17
N VAL A 20 12.88 -9.50 14.21
CA VAL A 20 11.43 -9.32 14.11
C VAL A 20 10.80 -10.26 13.10
N LEU A 21 11.47 -10.49 11.97
CA LEU A 21 11.07 -11.47 10.97
C LEU A 21 12.15 -12.52 10.84
N ARG A 22 11.77 -13.79 10.82
CA ARG A 22 12.67 -14.93 10.76
C ARG A 22 12.27 -15.85 9.64
N ASP A 23 13.09 -15.92 8.61
CA ASP A 23 12.98 -16.90 7.52
C ASP A 23 11.54 -17.07 6.99
N ILE A 24 10.95 -15.97 6.55
CA ILE A 24 9.55 -15.94 6.08
C ILE A 24 9.49 -16.31 4.60
N ASP A 25 8.70 -17.35 4.29
CA ASP A 25 8.45 -17.83 2.94
C ASP A 25 6.95 -17.91 2.65
N PHE A 26 6.50 -17.25 1.59
CA PHE A 26 5.15 -17.45 1.03
C PHE A 26 5.01 -16.84 -0.35
N SER A 27 3.93 -17.20 -1.04
CA SER A 27 3.58 -16.63 -2.33
C SER A 27 2.11 -16.21 -2.38
N VAL A 28 1.81 -15.23 -3.23
CA VAL A 28 0.46 -14.73 -3.50
C VAL A 28 0.20 -14.80 -4.99
N ASN A 29 -0.90 -15.43 -5.40
CA ASN A 29 -1.29 -15.50 -6.80
C ASN A 29 -2.23 -14.34 -7.18
N PRO A 30 -2.35 -14.02 -8.47
CA PRO A 30 -3.33 -13.04 -8.92
C PRO A 30 -4.76 -13.43 -8.46
N GLY A 31 -5.45 -12.49 -7.81
CA GLY A 31 -6.81 -12.69 -7.30
C GLY A 31 -6.89 -13.27 -5.89
N ASP A 32 -5.79 -13.68 -5.29
CA ASP A 32 -5.78 -14.18 -3.91
C ASP A 32 -6.05 -13.07 -2.89
N VAL A 33 -6.70 -13.46 -1.79
CA VAL A 33 -6.81 -12.67 -0.56
C VAL A 33 -6.05 -13.41 0.53
N THR A 34 -4.93 -12.84 0.96
CA THR A 34 -4.06 -13.42 1.99
C THR A 34 -4.26 -12.72 3.33
N SER A 35 -4.51 -13.47 4.39
CA SER A 35 -4.62 -12.95 5.77
C SER A 35 -3.38 -13.33 6.57
N ILE A 36 -2.76 -12.32 7.23
CA ILE A 36 -1.63 -12.51 8.15
C ILE A 36 -2.14 -12.38 9.58
N ILE A 37 -2.08 -13.48 10.34
CA ILE A 37 -2.59 -13.57 11.71
C ILE A 37 -1.40 -13.73 12.68
N GLY A 38 -1.51 -13.12 13.86
CA GLY A 38 -0.52 -13.23 14.92
C GLY A 38 -0.73 -12.18 16.02
N ALA A 39 -0.06 -12.36 17.15
CA ALA A 39 -0.12 -11.45 18.30
C ALA A 39 0.33 -10.02 17.96
N SER A 40 -0.01 -9.05 18.80
CA SER A 40 0.54 -7.70 18.68
C SER A 40 2.07 -7.75 18.82
N GLY A 41 2.79 -7.01 17.96
CA GLY A 41 4.25 -7.02 17.96
C GLY A 41 4.91 -8.18 17.21
N SER A 42 4.16 -9.14 16.64
CA SER A 42 4.73 -10.30 15.93
C SER A 42 5.33 -10.00 14.54
N GLY A 43 5.51 -8.74 14.18
CA GLY A 43 6.18 -8.37 12.92
C GLY A 43 5.26 -8.21 11.69
N LYS A 44 3.94 -8.39 11.80
CA LYS A 44 3.00 -8.29 10.66
C LYS A 44 3.14 -6.97 9.88
N SER A 45 3.16 -5.86 10.59
CA SER A 45 3.33 -4.53 9.96
C SER A 45 4.74 -4.35 9.39
N THR A 46 5.75 -4.95 9.98
CA THR A 46 7.12 -4.94 9.48
C THR A 46 7.21 -5.71 8.16
N LEU A 47 6.57 -6.88 8.08
CA LEU A 47 6.48 -7.66 6.85
C LEU A 47 5.83 -6.85 5.72
N LEU A 48 4.65 -6.24 5.97
CA LEU A 48 3.98 -5.39 4.97
C LEU A 48 4.84 -4.18 4.55
N ARG A 49 5.62 -3.60 5.48
CA ARG A 49 6.55 -2.51 5.15
C ARG A 49 7.72 -2.98 4.31
N CYS A 50 8.25 -4.18 4.55
CA CYS A 50 9.28 -4.78 3.70
C CYS A 50 8.72 -5.04 2.29
N ILE A 51 7.52 -5.62 2.17
CA ILE A 51 6.85 -5.83 0.88
C ILE A 51 6.67 -4.52 0.11
N ASN A 52 6.39 -3.41 0.80
CA ASN A 52 6.20 -2.10 0.14
C ASN A 52 7.50 -1.28 0.04
N LEU A 53 8.67 -1.86 0.34
CA LEU A 53 9.96 -1.16 0.36
C LEU A 53 9.99 0.08 1.27
N LEU A 54 9.17 0.12 2.31
CA LEU A 54 9.25 1.13 3.37
C LEU A 54 10.26 0.75 4.45
N GLU A 55 10.61 -0.53 4.51
CA GLU A 55 11.69 -1.10 5.31
C GLU A 55 12.51 -2.01 4.42
N THR A 56 13.83 -1.95 4.54
CA THR A 56 14.73 -2.85 3.82
C THR A 56 14.86 -4.16 4.62
N PRO A 57 14.63 -5.33 4.02
CA PRO A 57 14.94 -6.61 4.67
C PRO A 57 16.40 -6.70 5.10
N SER A 58 16.70 -7.50 6.12
CA SER A 58 18.06 -7.81 6.52
C SER A 58 18.66 -8.92 5.67
N SER A 59 17.82 -9.87 5.21
CA SER A 59 18.18 -10.94 4.28
C SER A 59 16.93 -11.46 3.58
N GLY A 60 17.13 -12.35 2.60
CA GLY A 60 16.06 -12.88 1.75
C GLY A 60 15.76 -11.98 0.56
N GLU A 61 14.73 -12.33 -0.19
CA GLU A 61 14.33 -11.58 -1.37
C GLU A 61 12.81 -11.50 -1.52
N ILE A 62 12.37 -10.48 -2.22
CA ILE A 62 10.96 -10.29 -2.58
C ILE A 62 10.91 -10.19 -4.11
N LEU A 63 10.12 -11.07 -4.72
CA LEU A 63 9.90 -11.08 -6.17
C LEU A 63 8.50 -10.56 -6.47
N TYR A 64 8.41 -9.63 -7.41
CA TYR A 64 7.16 -9.12 -7.96
C TYR A 64 7.11 -9.48 -9.46
N HIS A 65 6.13 -10.29 -9.86
CA HIS A 65 6.07 -10.90 -11.19
C HIS A 65 7.42 -11.56 -11.57
N GLY A 66 7.96 -12.38 -10.67
CA GLY A 66 9.23 -13.10 -10.88
C GLY A 66 10.49 -12.23 -10.89
N LYS A 67 10.39 -10.91 -10.66
CA LYS A 67 11.53 -9.98 -10.64
C LYS A 67 11.81 -9.51 -9.24
N ASN A 68 13.06 -9.61 -8.79
CA ASN A 68 13.47 -9.09 -7.49
C ASN A 68 13.27 -7.58 -7.44
N ILE A 69 12.53 -7.12 -6.40
CA ILE A 69 12.14 -5.72 -6.26
C ILE A 69 13.34 -4.79 -6.00
N ASP A 70 14.43 -5.30 -5.43
CA ASP A 70 15.68 -4.54 -5.21
C ASP A 70 16.37 -4.18 -6.52
N HIS A 71 16.12 -4.94 -7.60
CA HIS A 71 16.71 -4.74 -8.92
C HIS A 71 15.78 -4.05 -9.93
N ILE A 72 14.63 -3.52 -9.48
CA ILE A 72 13.71 -2.79 -10.37
C ILE A 72 14.39 -1.50 -10.86
N LYS A 73 14.72 -1.46 -12.16
CA LYS A 73 15.46 -0.36 -12.82
C LYS A 73 14.87 1.04 -12.60
N CYS A 74 13.56 1.14 -12.34
CA CYS A 74 12.87 2.42 -12.09
C CYS A 74 12.81 2.80 -10.61
N GLY A 75 13.43 2.03 -9.72
CA GLY A 75 13.49 2.30 -8.27
C GLY A 75 12.19 2.02 -7.50
N ALA A 76 12.27 2.13 -6.19
CA ALA A 76 11.17 1.88 -5.26
C ALA A 76 9.90 2.70 -5.53
N SER A 77 10.03 3.88 -6.14
CA SER A 77 8.88 4.73 -6.47
C SER A 77 8.00 4.11 -7.56
N ALA A 78 8.60 3.52 -8.60
CA ALA A 78 7.86 2.84 -9.65
C ALA A 78 7.17 1.56 -9.14
N TYR A 79 7.87 0.77 -8.31
CA TYR A 79 7.27 -0.40 -7.67
C TYR A 79 6.06 0.00 -6.80
N ARG A 80 6.22 0.99 -5.91
CA ARG A 80 5.14 1.47 -5.04
C ARG A 80 3.96 2.09 -5.77
N SER A 81 4.11 2.46 -7.03
CA SER A 81 2.98 2.91 -7.85
C SER A 81 2.04 1.77 -8.26
N HIS A 82 2.49 0.51 -8.17
CA HIS A 82 1.71 -0.70 -8.47
C HIS A 82 1.25 -1.44 -7.20
N VAL A 83 1.85 -1.13 -6.05
CA VAL A 83 1.56 -1.79 -4.77
C VAL A 83 0.99 -0.77 -3.78
N GLY A 84 -0.33 -0.67 -3.73
CA GLY A 84 -1.02 0.22 -2.80
C GLY A 84 -0.89 -0.24 -1.34
N MET A 85 -0.77 0.69 -0.41
CA MET A 85 -0.76 0.42 1.03
C MET A 85 -1.75 1.29 1.78
N VAL A 86 -2.57 0.67 2.62
CA VAL A 86 -3.45 1.36 3.57
C VAL A 86 -2.83 1.26 4.96
N PHE A 87 -2.43 2.39 5.53
CA PHE A 87 -1.81 2.45 6.86
C PHE A 87 -2.84 2.39 7.97
N GLN A 88 -2.46 1.87 9.13
CA GLN A 88 -3.31 1.82 10.32
C GLN A 88 -3.74 3.23 10.78
N SER A 89 -2.88 4.23 10.66
CA SER A 89 -3.15 5.63 10.96
C SER A 89 -3.71 6.42 9.77
N PHE A 90 -4.08 5.71 8.68
CA PHE A 90 -4.64 6.23 7.43
C PHE A 90 -3.73 7.18 6.65
N ASN A 91 -2.85 7.94 7.27
CA ASN A 91 -1.87 8.87 6.68
C ASN A 91 -2.47 9.77 5.59
N LEU A 92 -3.64 10.35 5.85
CA LEU A 92 -4.25 11.33 4.97
C LEU A 92 -3.56 12.68 5.09
N PHE A 93 -3.45 13.38 3.97
CA PHE A 93 -2.95 14.77 3.95
C PHE A 93 -3.99 15.70 4.57
N ASN A 94 -3.72 16.22 5.75
CA ASN A 94 -4.67 17.00 6.55
C ASN A 94 -5.10 18.32 5.89
N ASN A 95 -4.25 18.88 5.04
CA ASN A 95 -4.50 20.14 4.30
C ASN A 95 -5.30 19.89 3.00
N MET A 96 -5.64 18.66 2.67
CA MET A 96 -6.36 18.27 1.45
C MET A 96 -7.72 17.66 1.76
N SER A 97 -8.69 17.89 0.87
CA SER A 97 -9.99 17.19 0.94
C SER A 97 -9.85 15.70 0.61
N ALA A 98 -10.91 14.91 0.86
CA ALA A 98 -10.96 13.49 0.50
C ALA A 98 -10.66 13.28 -1.00
N LEU A 99 -11.29 14.07 -1.87
CA LEU A 99 -11.04 14.03 -3.31
C LEU A 99 -9.56 14.30 -3.64
N LYS A 100 -8.98 15.38 -3.10
CA LYS A 100 -7.58 15.72 -3.36
C LYS A 100 -6.60 14.68 -2.83
N ASN A 101 -6.91 14.03 -1.70
CA ASN A 101 -6.13 12.91 -1.17
C ASN A 101 -6.07 11.74 -2.17
N CYS A 102 -7.18 11.43 -2.87
CA CYS A 102 -7.23 10.36 -3.88
C CYS A 102 -6.59 10.77 -5.21
N MET A 103 -6.53 12.06 -5.53
CA MET A 103 -5.96 12.56 -6.79
C MET A 103 -4.45 12.75 -6.77
N ILE A 104 -3.85 13.05 -5.60
CA ILE A 104 -2.47 13.55 -5.53
C ILE A 104 -1.44 12.55 -6.06
N GLY A 105 -1.58 11.27 -5.72
CA GLY A 105 -0.71 10.20 -6.21
C GLY A 105 -0.80 10.05 -7.72
N GLN A 106 -2.01 10.04 -8.26
CA GLN A 106 -2.27 9.91 -9.68
C GLN A 106 -1.64 11.04 -10.50
N THR A 107 -1.77 12.29 -10.03
CA THR A 107 -1.24 13.46 -10.75
C THR A 107 0.26 13.63 -10.57
N LYS A 108 0.80 13.40 -9.36
CA LYS A 108 2.23 13.64 -9.07
C LYS A 108 3.12 12.48 -9.44
N VAL A 109 2.68 11.24 -9.21
CA VAL A 109 3.48 10.03 -9.46
C VAL A 109 3.15 9.43 -10.83
N LEU A 110 1.87 9.13 -11.08
CA LEU A 110 1.43 8.49 -12.33
C LEU A 110 1.32 9.48 -13.50
N LYS A 111 1.49 10.78 -13.28
CA LYS A 111 1.42 11.85 -14.29
C LYS A 111 0.10 11.90 -15.08
N LYS A 112 -0.97 11.32 -14.52
CA LYS A 112 -2.32 11.43 -15.10
C LYS A 112 -2.79 12.88 -15.15
N SER A 113 -3.61 13.21 -16.14
CA SER A 113 -4.27 14.52 -16.21
C SER A 113 -5.19 14.75 -14.99
N LYS A 114 -5.45 16.01 -14.67
CA LYS A 114 -6.37 16.35 -13.56
C LYS A 114 -7.78 15.79 -13.78
N ALA A 115 -8.24 15.72 -15.05
CA ALA A 115 -9.55 15.21 -15.40
C ALA A 115 -9.63 13.70 -15.15
N GLU A 116 -8.66 12.91 -15.62
CA GLU A 116 -8.57 11.47 -15.38
C GLU A 116 -8.44 11.14 -13.89
N ALA A 117 -7.53 11.83 -13.19
CA ALA A 117 -7.34 11.65 -11.75
C ALA A 117 -8.61 11.96 -10.94
N LYS A 118 -9.36 13.00 -11.35
CA LYS A 118 -10.63 13.35 -10.72
C LYS A 118 -11.70 12.28 -10.97
N ALA A 119 -11.84 11.81 -12.20
CA ALA A 119 -12.81 10.77 -12.56
C ALA A 119 -12.54 9.47 -11.78
N SER A 120 -11.29 9.01 -11.76
CA SER A 120 -10.87 7.84 -10.99
C SER A 120 -11.12 8.03 -9.48
N ALA A 121 -10.74 9.15 -8.91
CA ALA A 121 -10.93 9.44 -7.49
C ALA A 121 -12.42 9.46 -7.10
N LEU A 122 -13.29 10.07 -7.90
CA LEU A 122 -14.74 10.09 -7.67
C LEU A 122 -15.31 8.67 -7.70
N HIS A 123 -14.93 7.87 -8.69
CA HIS A 123 -15.38 6.48 -8.83
C HIS A 123 -15.06 5.65 -7.57
N TYR A 124 -13.83 5.70 -7.07
CA TYR A 124 -13.45 4.92 -5.89
C TYR A 124 -14.03 5.49 -4.59
N LEU A 125 -14.17 6.82 -4.46
CA LEU A 125 -14.85 7.43 -3.31
C LEU A 125 -16.34 7.03 -3.27
N GLU A 126 -17.00 6.94 -4.41
CA GLU A 126 -18.38 6.46 -4.49
C GLU A 126 -18.48 4.98 -4.08
N LYS A 127 -17.59 4.12 -4.61
CA LYS A 127 -17.54 2.68 -4.23
C LYS A 127 -17.40 2.43 -2.74
N VAL A 128 -16.71 3.30 -2.01
CA VAL A 128 -16.56 3.20 -0.56
C VAL A 128 -17.60 4.02 0.23
N GLY A 129 -18.63 4.56 -0.45
CA GLY A 129 -19.71 5.33 0.18
C GLY A 129 -19.28 6.71 0.69
N MET A 130 -18.26 7.31 0.08
CA MET A 130 -17.71 8.62 0.47
C MET A 130 -18.09 9.76 -0.47
N ALA A 131 -19.01 9.54 -1.42
CA ALA A 131 -19.50 10.56 -2.36
C ALA A 131 -20.00 11.85 -1.66
N PRO A 132 -20.75 11.81 -0.53
CA PRO A 132 -21.20 13.03 0.15
C PRO A 132 -20.05 13.82 0.80
N TYR A 133 -18.87 13.21 1.00
CA TYR A 133 -17.76 13.76 1.79
C TYR A 133 -16.54 14.12 0.92
N ILE A 134 -16.67 14.21 -0.39
CA ILE A 134 -15.55 14.45 -1.33
C ILE A 134 -14.77 15.75 -1.01
N ASN A 135 -15.46 16.76 -0.50
CA ASN A 135 -14.87 18.06 -0.14
C ASN A 135 -14.42 18.14 1.33
N ALA A 136 -14.76 17.16 2.16
CA ALA A 136 -14.40 17.16 3.57
C ALA A 136 -12.90 16.96 3.76
N LYS A 137 -12.32 17.67 4.73
CA LYS A 137 -10.93 17.49 5.18
C LYS A 137 -10.88 16.36 6.22
N PRO A 138 -9.71 15.72 6.44
CA PRO A 138 -9.57 14.65 7.44
C PRO A 138 -10.04 15.02 8.85
N SER A 139 -9.90 16.28 9.27
CA SER A 139 -10.39 16.77 10.57
C SER A 139 -11.91 16.72 10.72
N GLN A 140 -12.65 16.67 9.61
CA GLN A 140 -14.11 16.64 9.56
C GLN A 140 -14.67 15.22 9.43
N LEU A 141 -13.79 14.20 9.35
CA LEU A 141 -14.14 12.81 9.11
C LEU A 141 -13.95 11.95 10.36
N SER A 142 -14.88 11.03 10.61
CA SER A 142 -14.72 9.98 11.60
C SER A 142 -13.57 9.02 11.23
N GLY A 143 -13.12 8.20 12.19
CA GLY A 143 -12.07 7.20 11.95
C GLY A 143 -12.42 6.24 10.79
N GLY A 144 -13.64 5.71 10.78
CA GLY A 144 -14.11 4.84 9.69
C GLY A 144 -14.22 5.54 8.34
N GLN A 145 -14.58 6.83 8.32
CA GLN A 145 -14.59 7.63 7.09
C GLN A 145 -13.17 7.88 6.57
N LYS A 146 -12.21 8.20 7.46
CA LYS A 146 -10.79 8.33 7.12
C LYS A 146 -10.23 7.04 6.52
N GLN A 147 -10.59 5.89 7.11
CA GLN A 147 -10.20 4.58 6.58
C GLN A 147 -10.72 4.37 5.17
N ARG A 148 -12.00 4.64 4.92
CA ARG A 148 -12.60 4.52 3.58
C ARG A 148 -11.93 5.43 2.55
N VAL A 149 -11.60 6.68 2.92
CA VAL A 149 -10.83 7.58 2.04
C VAL A 149 -9.43 7.02 1.76
N ALA A 150 -8.75 6.44 2.76
CA ALA A 150 -7.44 5.82 2.57
C ALA A 150 -7.49 4.61 1.64
N ILE A 151 -8.55 3.80 1.73
CA ILE A 151 -8.81 2.67 0.80
C ILE A 151 -9.04 3.21 -0.62
N ALA A 152 -9.94 4.20 -0.79
CA ALA A 152 -10.20 4.81 -2.09
C ALA A 152 -8.92 5.40 -2.71
N ARG A 153 -8.06 6.03 -1.90
CA ARG A 153 -6.77 6.58 -2.35
C ARG A 153 -5.81 5.48 -2.84
N ALA A 154 -5.81 4.32 -2.19
CA ALA A 154 -4.94 3.21 -2.58
C ALA A 154 -5.43 2.51 -3.87
N LEU A 155 -6.74 2.56 -4.14
CA LEU A 155 -7.34 1.95 -5.33
C LEU A 155 -7.35 2.88 -6.56
N ALA A 156 -7.28 4.19 -6.36
CA ALA A 156 -7.35 5.19 -7.42
C ALA A 156 -6.03 5.36 -8.19
#